data_531fd30373d922cfedb281a8e2f14850
#
_entry.id   531fd30373d922cfedb281a8e2f14850
#
_cell.length_a   1.000
_cell.length_b   1.000
_cell.length_c   1.000
_cell.angle_alpha   90.00
_cell.angle_beta   90.00
_cell.angle_gamma   90.00
#
_symmetry.space_group_name_H-M   'P 1'
#
loop_
_entity.id
_entity.type
_entity.pdbx_description
1 polymer ?
#
loop_
_entity_poly.entity_id
_entity_poly.type
_entity_poly.pdbx_seq_one_letter_code
_entity_poly.pdbx_strand_id
1 'polypeptide(L)'
;DGDNWVINGHKVWTSLAHFAEWMILLCRTSKDDKYNGLSYFVVPIKKALGNGVTVRPLIKLTGETGFNEVIFDNLIVDDRYRLDDVGAGWKVAMTTLSHERGAGPMTTPASGGMAVEEEEGAQTNSAMALIQLAKQQYRNGKTAADDPLIRDHLIKMMIRQEAFRQN
;
A
#
# COMPACT_ATOMS: atom_id res chain seq x y z
N ASP A 1 -1.30 18.58 21.96
CA ASP A 1 -1.04 19.88 22.59
C ASP A 1 -1.42 20.97 21.59
N GLY A 2 -2.61 21.58 21.76
CA GLY A 2 -3.20 22.45 20.77
C GLY A 2 -3.42 21.74 19.41
N ASP A 3 -3.00 22.35 18.31
CA ASP A 3 -3.10 21.80 16.95
C ASP A 3 -1.88 20.92 16.59
N ASN A 4 -1.10 20.50 17.59
CA ASN A 4 0.12 19.70 17.37
C ASN A 4 0.08 18.39 18.14
N TRP A 5 0.78 17.41 17.60
CA TRP A 5 1.02 16.10 18.19
C TRP A 5 2.47 15.99 18.64
N VAL A 6 2.69 15.52 19.85
CA VAL A 6 4.02 15.18 20.36
C VAL A 6 4.21 13.67 20.25
N ILE A 7 5.12 13.25 19.37
CA ILE A 7 5.35 11.85 19.06
C ILE A 7 6.61 11.36 19.71
N ASN A 8 6.47 10.28 20.48
CA ASN A 8 7.58 9.55 21.10
C ASN A 8 7.47 8.07 20.72
N GLY A 9 8.59 7.45 20.38
CA GLY A 9 8.60 6.05 20.05
C GLY A 9 9.74 5.62 19.18
N HIS A 10 9.63 4.38 18.68
CA HIS A 10 10.70 3.73 17.96
C HIS A 10 10.12 2.82 16.87
N LYS A 11 10.63 2.92 15.65
CA LYS A 11 10.34 2.05 14.54
C LYS A 11 11.61 1.38 14.06
N VAL A 12 11.51 0.11 13.72
CA VAL A 12 12.62 -0.69 13.18
C VAL A 12 12.24 -1.24 11.82
N TRP A 13 13.22 -1.72 11.06
CA TRP A 13 13.06 -2.28 9.71
C TRP A 13 12.48 -1.29 8.70
N THR A 14 12.72 0.02 8.93
CA THR A 14 12.25 1.07 8.03
C THR A 14 13.16 1.16 6.82
N SER A 15 12.65 0.73 5.66
CA SER A 15 13.40 0.80 4.41
C SER A 15 13.68 2.25 4.02
N LEU A 16 14.91 2.53 3.58
CA LEU A 16 15.31 3.80 2.98
C LEU A 16 15.05 5.07 3.81
N ALA A 17 14.82 4.97 5.13
CA ALA A 17 14.51 6.13 5.97
C ALA A 17 15.60 7.23 5.91
N HIS A 18 16.84 6.88 5.64
CA HIS A 18 17.96 7.81 5.51
C HIS A 18 17.92 8.65 4.21
N PHE A 19 17.14 8.23 3.20
CA PHE A 19 16.92 8.98 1.96
C PHE A 19 15.56 9.66 1.90
N ALA A 20 14.58 9.17 2.69
CA ALA A 20 13.21 9.60 2.61
C ALA A 20 13.05 11.08 2.96
N GLU A 21 12.24 11.79 2.19
CA GLU A 21 11.79 13.14 2.53
C GLU A 21 10.54 13.11 3.40
N TRP A 22 9.68 12.12 3.17
CA TRP A 22 8.43 11.89 3.87
C TRP A 22 8.35 10.48 4.42
N MET A 23 7.64 10.34 5.51
CA MET A 23 7.41 9.05 6.17
C MET A 23 5.93 8.91 6.52
N ILE A 24 5.34 7.77 6.19
CA ILE A 24 4.05 7.37 6.75
C ILE A 24 4.26 6.79 8.14
N LEU A 25 3.46 7.22 9.10
CA LEU A 25 3.67 6.89 10.50
C LEU A 25 2.35 6.56 11.20
N LEU A 26 2.20 5.31 11.61
CA LEU A 26 1.08 4.85 12.42
C LEU A 26 1.46 5.01 13.90
N CYS A 27 0.69 5.82 14.63
CA CYS A 27 0.91 6.10 16.04
C CYS A 27 -0.30 5.71 16.89
N ARG A 28 -0.05 5.41 18.15
CA ARG A 28 -1.11 5.20 19.14
C ARG A 28 -1.49 6.53 19.78
N THR A 29 -2.75 6.91 19.61
CA THR A 29 -3.35 8.14 20.16
C THR A 29 -4.29 7.86 21.34
N SER A 30 -4.83 6.63 21.47
CA SER A 30 -5.59 6.17 22.63
C SER A 30 -5.23 4.72 22.99
N LYS A 31 -5.39 4.35 24.24
CA LYS A 31 -5.20 2.99 24.77
C LYS A 31 -6.52 2.22 24.93
N ASP A 32 -7.66 2.85 24.66
CA ASP A 32 -8.97 2.30 24.95
C ASP A 32 -9.36 1.17 24.01
N ASP A 33 -8.83 1.19 22.77
CA ASP A 33 -9.10 0.18 21.75
C ASP A 33 -7.83 -0.19 20.99
N LYS A 34 -7.76 -1.44 20.53
CA LYS A 34 -6.60 -1.98 19.81
C LYS A 34 -6.40 -1.30 18.46
N TYR A 35 -7.47 -1.11 17.70
CA TYR A 35 -7.44 -0.61 16.33
C TYR A 35 -7.89 0.85 16.25
N ASN A 36 -9.01 1.20 16.92
CA ASN A 36 -9.54 2.57 16.93
C ASN A 36 -8.70 3.56 17.77
N GLY A 37 -7.73 3.05 18.52
CA GLY A 37 -6.73 3.89 19.21
C GLY A 37 -5.51 4.26 18.36
N LEU A 38 -5.54 4.02 17.04
CA LEU A 38 -4.42 4.30 16.13
C LEU A 38 -4.76 5.46 15.20
N SER A 39 -3.83 6.39 15.00
CA SER A 39 -3.91 7.48 14.03
C SER A 39 -2.74 7.43 13.05
N TYR A 40 -2.95 7.94 11.85
CA TYR A 40 -2.01 7.86 10.74
C TYR A 40 -1.54 9.25 10.33
N PHE A 41 -0.23 9.41 10.17
CA PHE A 41 0.40 10.68 9.85
C PHE A 41 1.31 10.56 8.62
N VAL A 42 1.43 11.64 7.85
CA VAL A 42 2.45 11.81 6.83
C VAL A 42 3.46 12.84 7.33
N VAL A 43 4.61 12.39 7.79
CA VAL A 43 5.60 13.22 8.48
C VAL A 43 6.70 13.65 7.51
N PRO A 44 7.07 14.94 7.42
CA PRO A 44 8.22 15.40 6.65
C PRO A 44 9.53 15.04 7.39
N ILE A 45 9.92 13.78 7.35
CA ILE A 45 11.01 13.21 8.15
C ILE A 45 12.34 13.94 7.94
N LYS A 46 12.65 14.31 6.69
CA LYS A 46 13.90 15.01 6.36
C LYS A 46 14.05 16.34 7.11
N LYS A 47 12.95 17.07 7.29
CA LYS A 47 12.94 18.33 8.05
C LYS A 47 13.07 18.13 9.55
N ALA A 48 12.68 16.96 10.03
CA ALA A 48 12.69 16.60 11.45
C ALA A 48 14.00 15.92 11.90
N LEU A 49 14.91 15.58 10.99
CA LEU A 49 16.21 15.00 11.33
C LEU A 49 17.01 15.93 12.23
N GLY A 50 17.45 15.40 13.38
CA GLY A 50 18.14 16.17 14.41
C GLY A 50 17.24 17.08 15.26
N ASN A 51 15.94 17.14 14.92
CA ASN A 51 14.92 17.88 15.66
C ASN A 51 13.72 16.96 15.95
N GLY A 52 13.90 16.04 16.91
CA GLY A 52 12.91 15.05 17.30
C GLY A 52 12.94 13.75 16.50
N VAL A 53 13.76 13.62 15.45
CA VAL A 53 13.96 12.38 14.69
C VAL A 53 15.43 12.03 14.58
N THR A 54 15.76 10.78 14.92
CA THR A 54 17.06 10.17 14.66
C THR A 54 16.89 8.92 13.81
N VAL A 55 17.66 8.81 12.73
CA VAL A 55 17.70 7.64 11.85
C VAL A 55 19.05 6.96 11.98
N ARG A 56 19.05 5.66 12.27
CA ARG A 56 20.26 4.83 12.38
C ARG A 56 20.17 3.63 11.45
N PRO A 57 21.24 3.28 10.72
CA PRO A 57 21.24 2.10 9.87
C PRO A 57 21.22 0.83 10.72
N LEU A 58 20.46 -0.17 10.26
CA LEU A 58 20.49 -1.54 10.79
C LEU A 58 21.43 -2.38 9.91
N ILE A 59 22.42 -2.99 10.55
CA ILE A 59 23.37 -3.88 9.87
C ILE A 59 22.75 -5.30 9.87
N LYS A 60 22.51 -5.85 8.69
CA LYS A 60 22.04 -7.23 8.51
C LYS A 60 23.17 -8.22 8.80
N LEU A 61 22.83 -9.50 9.02
CA LEU A 61 23.83 -10.58 9.17
C LEU A 61 24.77 -10.70 7.95
N THR A 62 24.34 -10.26 6.78
CA THR A 62 25.15 -10.19 5.55
C THR A 62 26.14 -9.01 5.53
N GLY A 63 26.13 -8.12 6.54
CA GLY A 63 26.92 -6.90 6.57
C GLY A 63 26.32 -5.73 5.80
N GLU A 64 25.23 -5.94 5.06
CA GLU A 64 24.57 -4.89 4.30
C GLU A 64 23.67 -3.99 5.17
N THR A 65 23.51 -2.75 4.76
CA THR A 65 22.57 -1.79 5.32
C THR A 65 21.49 -1.45 4.28
N GLY A 66 20.24 -1.48 4.65
CA GLY A 66 19.12 -1.12 3.75
C GLY A 66 17.89 -0.79 4.56
N PHE A 67 17.87 -1.26 5.80
CA PHE A 67 16.86 -0.95 6.78
C PHE A 67 17.42 -0.01 7.84
N ASN A 68 16.54 0.73 8.47
CA ASN A 68 16.90 1.70 9.50
C ASN A 68 16.02 1.52 10.73
N GLU A 69 16.58 1.93 11.83
CA GLU A 69 15.91 2.27 13.06
C GLU A 69 15.56 3.76 13.01
N VAL A 70 14.34 4.12 13.36
CA VAL A 70 13.87 5.51 13.44
C VAL A 70 13.37 5.76 14.84
N ILE A 71 14.01 6.70 15.53
CA ILE A 71 13.70 7.08 16.91
C ILE A 71 13.03 8.46 16.88
N PHE A 72 11.88 8.55 17.53
CA PHE A 72 11.13 9.78 17.75
C PHE A 72 11.29 10.19 19.22
N ASP A 73 11.80 11.38 19.44
CA ASP A 73 11.98 11.96 20.76
C ASP A 73 11.39 13.38 20.77
N ASN A 74 10.19 13.48 21.34
CA ASN A 74 9.40 14.70 21.39
C ASN A 74 9.22 15.38 20.00
N LEU A 75 9.06 14.56 18.95
CA LEU A 75 8.79 15.08 17.62
C LEU A 75 7.44 15.81 17.62
N ILE A 76 7.44 17.07 17.22
CA ILE A 76 6.24 17.89 17.08
C ILE A 76 5.73 17.76 15.63
N VAL A 77 4.49 17.34 15.47
CA VAL A 77 3.82 17.18 14.18
C VAL A 77 2.51 17.95 14.21
N ASP A 78 2.32 18.84 13.27
CA ASP A 78 1.07 19.62 13.07
C ASP A 78 -0.07 18.68 12.67
N ASP A 79 -1.28 18.90 13.19
CA ASP A 79 -2.47 18.07 12.93
C ASP A 79 -2.84 17.98 11.44
N ARG A 80 -2.49 18.97 10.63
CA ARG A 80 -2.68 18.93 9.17
C ARG A 80 -1.99 17.74 8.47
N TYR A 81 -1.01 17.12 9.11
CA TYR A 81 -0.30 15.94 8.61
C TYR A 81 -0.96 14.63 9.01
N ARG A 82 -2.04 14.68 9.79
CA ARG A 82 -2.86 13.51 10.10
C ARG A 82 -3.80 13.20 8.93
N LEU A 83 -3.89 11.93 8.60
CA LEU A 83 -4.83 11.42 7.60
C LEU A 83 -6.05 10.82 8.31
N ASP A 84 -7.24 11.25 7.90
CA ASP A 84 -8.54 10.82 8.44
C ASP A 84 -8.72 11.27 9.92
N ASP A 85 -9.80 10.85 10.57
CA ASP A 85 -10.12 11.18 11.96
C ASP A 85 -9.15 10.55 12.96
N VAL A 86 -9.07 11.12 14.16
CA VAL A 86 -8.35 10.52 15.28
C VAL A 86 -8.91 9.12 15.56
N GLY A 87 -8.04 8.12 15.58
CA GLY A 87 -8.46 6.72 15.75
C GLY A 87 -8.74 5.96 14.46
N ALA A 88 -8.85 6.62 13.30
CA ALA A 88 -9.09 5.97 12.01
C ALA A 88 -7.83 5.40 11.35
N GLY A 89 -6.66 5.50 11.99
CA GLY A 89 -5.37 5.15 11.41
C GLY A 89 -5.24 3.70 10.96
N TRP A 90 -5.93 2.76 11.61
CA TRP A 90 -5.91 1.37 11.17
C TRP A 90 -6.59 1.19 9.80
N LYS A 91 -7.73 1.84 9.58
CA LYS A 91 -8.45 1.85 8.29
C LYS A 91 -7.55 2.41 7.18
N VAL A 92 -6.88 3.55 7.43
CA VAL A 92 -5.95 4.16 6.48
C VAL A 92 -4.77 3.22 6.17
N ALA A 93 -4.19 2.58 7.20
CA ALA A 93 -3.11 1.61 7.02
C ALA A 93 -3.54 0.41 6.16
N MET A 94 -4.74 -0.13 6.36
CA MET A 94 -5.27 -1.23 5.55
C MET A 94 -5.46 -0.84 4.09
N THR A 95 -5.92 0.38 3.82
CA THR A 95 -6.02 0.92 2.44
C THR A 95 -4.64 1.00 1.79
N THR A 96 -3.65 1.56 2.48
CA THR A 96 -2.26 1.64 2.00
C THR A 96 -1.71 0.26 1.65
N LEU A 97 -1.87 -0.72 2.55
CA LEU A 97 -1.40 -2.09 2.34
C LEU A 97 -2.12 -2.80 1.20
N SER A 98 -3.40 -2.51 0.96
CA SER A 98 -4.15 -3.04 -0.17
C SER A 98 -3.55 -2.57 -1.50
N HIS A 99 -3.26 -1.29 -1.61
CA HIS A 99 -2.62 -0.72 -2.81
C HIS A 99 -1.20 -1.27 -3.02
N GLU A 100 -0.42 -1.40 -1.97
CA GLU A 100 0.93 -1.97 -2.04
C GLU A 100 0.94 -3.41 -2.56
N ARG A 101 -0.07 -4.21 -2.20
CA ARG A 101 -0.23 -5.61 -2.65
C ARG A 101 -0.81 -5.74 -4.06
N GLY A 102 -1.05 -4.64 -4.77
CA GLY A 102 -1.67 -4.66 -6.10
C GLY A 102 -3.14 -5.12 -6.09
N ALA A 103 -3.74 -5.24 -4.92
CA ALA A 103 -5.18 -5.35 -4.79
C ALA A 103 -5.74 -3.96 -5.07
N GLY A 104 -6.46 -3.80 -6.16
CA GLY A 104 -7.31 -2.63 -6.38
C GLY A 104 -8.27 -2.44 -5.20
N PRO A 105 -9.05 -1.35 -5.15
CA PRO A 105 -9.89 -1.03 -4.02
C PRO A 105 -10.70 -2.27 -3.64
N MET A 106 -10.49 -2.76 -2.41
CA MET A 106 -11.29 -3.87 -1.89
C MET A 106 -12.72 -3.37 -1.73
N THR A 107 -13.54 -3.62 -2.71
CA THR A 107 -14.99 -3.51 -2.60
C THR A 107 -15.46 -4.66 -1.69
N THR A 108 -15.26 -4.53 -0.38
CA THR A 108 -15.98 -5.37 0.58
C THR A 108 -17.35 -4.74 0.79
N PRO A 109 -18.46 -5.47 0.59
CA PRO A 109 -19.82 -4.94 0.76
C PRO A 109 -20.15 -4.49 2.18
N ALA A 110 -19.22 -4.64 3.13
CA ALA A 110 -19.46 -4.43 4.58
C ALA A 110 -18.96 -3.08 5.14
N SER A 111 -18.28 -2.25 4.37
CA SER A 111 -17.93 -0.89 4.80
C SER A 111 -18.48 0.09 3.78
N GLY A 112 -19.44 0.94 4.20
CA GLY A 112 -20.08 1.97 3.37
C GLY A 112 -19.10 3.01 2.80
N GLY A 113 -18.09 2.55 2.08
CA GLY A 113 -17.17 3.36 1.33
C GLY A 113 -17.73 3.60 -0.07
N MET A 114 -17.77 4.85 -0.51
CA MET A 114 -18.15 5.25 -1.87
C MET A 114 -17.47 4.34 -2.89
N ALA A 115 -18.28 3.80 -3.80
CA ALA A 115 -17.78 3.16 -5.01
C ALA A 115 -16.93 4.21 -5.76
N VAL A 116 -15.63 3.98 -5.81
CA VAL A 116 -14.77 4.65 -6.78
C VAL A 116 -15.11 4.00 -8.11
N GLU A 117 -15.61 4.79 -9.06
CA GLU A 117 -15.85 4.33 -10.42
C GLU A 117 -14.59 3.62 -10.92
N GLU A 118 -14.75 2.37 -11.37
CA GLU A 118 -13.67 1.61 -11.96
C GLU A 118 -13.17 2.39 -13.19
N GLU A 119 -11.97 2.94 -13.12
CA GLU A 119 -11.32 3.45 -14.32
C GLU A 119 -11.19 2.27 -15.31
N GLU A 120 -11.68 2.46 -16.53
CA GLU A 120 -11.65 1.47 -17.63
C GLU A 120 -10.24 0.88 -17.90
N GLY A 121 -9.18 1.46 -17.33
CA GLY A 121 -7.80 0.99 -17.47
C GLY A 121 -7.43 -0.26 -16.65
N ALA A 122 -8.16 -0.61 -15.60
CA ALA A 122 -7.84 -1.77 -14.76
C ALA A 122 -8.27 -3.12 -15.39
N GLN A 123 -9.17 -3.10 -16.38
CA GLN A 123 -9.64 -4.29 -17.07
C GLN A 123 -8.69 -4.78 -18.18
N THR A 124 -7.79 -3.95 -18.68
CA THR A 124 -6.96 -4.28 -19.83
C THR A 124 -5.90 -5.36 -19.57
N ASN A 125 -5.57 -5.63 -18.33
CA ASN A 125 -4.58 -6.65 -17.94
C ASN A 125 -5.19 -7.95 -17.38
N SER A 126 -6.52 -8.11 -17.41
CA SER A 126 -7.15 -9.35 -16.97
C SER A 126 -7.07 -10.43 -18.05
N ALA A 127 -6.97 -11.71 -17.65
CA ALA A 127 -7.00 -12.82 -18.59
C ALA A 127 -8.26 -12.80 -19.46
N MET A 128 -9.40 -12.33 -18.91
CA MET A 128 -10.65 -12.16 -19.65
C MET A 128 -10.56 -11.10 -20.73
N ALA A 129 -9.92 -9.96 -20.49
CA ALA A 129 -9.71 -8.92 -21.49
C ALA A 129 -8.85 -9.43 -22.66
N LEU A 130 -7.81 -10.19 -22.37
CA LEU A 130 -6.97 -10.83 -23.40
C LEU A 130 -7.72 -11.88 -24.20
N ILE A 131 -8.62 -12.66 -23.57
CA ILE A 131 -9.50 -13.61 -24.25
C ILE A 131 -10.45 -12.87 -25.19
N GLN A 132 -11.05 -11.76 -24.77
CA GLN A 132 -11.94 -10.96 -25.62
C GLN A 132 -11.17 -10.37 -26.80
N LEU A 133 -9.97 -9.84 -26.57
CA LEU A 133 -9.09 -9.33 -27.62
C LEU A 133 -8.76 -10.45 -28.64
N ALA A 134 -8.39 -11.64 -28.17
CA ALA A 134 -8.08 -12.76 -29.05
C ALA A 134 -9.25 -13.21 -29.90
N LYS A 135 -10.50 -13.08 -29.41
CA LYS A 135 -11.73 -13.35 -30.22
C LYS A 135 -11.97 -12.28 -31.27
N GLN A 136 -11.47 -11.08 -31.11
CA GLN A 136 -11.64 -9.94 -32.03
C GLN A 136 -10.52 -9.87 -33.08
N GLN A 137 -9.38 -10.48 -32.85
CA GLN A 137 -8.23 -10.45 -33.75
C GLN A 137 -8.24 -11.62 -34.70
N TYR A 138 -8.14 -11.33 -35.99
CA TYR A 138 -8.15 -12.35 -37.06
C TYR A 138 -6.74 -12.54 -37.64
N ARG A 139 -6.35 -13.79 -37.82
CA ARG A 139 -5.14 -14.19 -38.51
C ARG A 139 -5.46 -15.39 -39.43
N ASN A 140 -5.14 -15.29 -40.71
CA ASN A 140 -5.37 -16.34 -41.70
C ASN A 140 -6.83 -16.86 -41.75
N GLY A 141 -7.80 -15.95 -41.62
CA GLY A 141 -9.24 -16.30 -41.70
C GLY A 141 -9.83 -16.94 -40.45
N LYS A 142 -9.05 -17.06 -39.36
CA LYS A 142 -9.52 -17.56 -38.08
C LYS A 142 -9.25 -16.54 -37.00
N THR A 143 -10.01 -16.60 -35.91
CA THR A 143 -9.72 -15.74 -34.75
C THR A 143 -8.42 -16.19 -34.07
N ALA A 144 -7.72 -15.28 -33.40
CA ALA A 144 -6.52 -15.64 -32.59
C ALA A 144 -6.89 -16.63 -31.48
N ALA A 145 -8.14 -16.62 -30.99
CA ALA A 145 -8.63 -17.57 -29.98
C ALA A 145 -8.79 -19.01 -30.52
N ASP A 146 -8.85 -19.19 -31.85
CA ASP A 146 -8.95 -20.52 -32.49
C ASP A 146 -7.55 -21.16 -32.66
N ASP A 147 -6.48 -20.40 -32.54
CA ASP A 147 -5.12 -20.93 -32.57
C ASP A 147 -4.83 -21.75 -31.29
N PRO A 148 -4.47 -23.04 -31.42
CA PRO A 148 -4.27 -23.92 -30.27
C PRO A 148 -3.18 -23.41 -29.28
N LEU A 149 -2.14 -22.79 -29.79
CA LEU A 149 -1.05 -22.27 -28.95
C LEU A 149 -1.49 -21.04 -28.15
N ILE A 150 -2.18 -20.10 -28.81
CA ILE A 150 -2.72 -18.91 -28.16
C ILE A 150 -3.77 -19.32 -27.14
N ARG A 151 -4.67 -20.24 -27.49
CA ARG A 151 -5.70 -20.77 -26.59
C ARG A 151 -5.08 -21.41 -25.32
N ASP A 152 -4.06 -22.24 -25.49
CA ASP A 152 -3.36 -22.87 -24.34
C ASP A 152 -2.76 -21.81 -23.40
N HIS A 153 -2.11 -20.78 -23.95
CA HIS A 153 -1.56 -19.68 -23.15
C HIS A 153 -2.62 -18.90 -22.41
N LEU A 154 -3.73 -18.55 -23.06
CA LEU A 154 -4.85 -17.83 -22.46
C LEU A 154 -5.50 -18.62 -21.32
N ILE A 155 -5.68 -19.94 -21.50
CA ILE A 155 -6.22 -20.81 -20.45
C ILE A 155 -5.24 -20.90 -19.25
N LYS A 156 -3.95 -21.06 -19.51
CA LYS A 156 -2.94 -21.06 -18.44
C LYS A 156 -2.89 -19.74 -17.66
N MET A 157 -3.04 -18.61 -18.35
CA MET A 157 -3.13 -17.31 -17.68
C MET A 157 -4.38 -17.22 -16.80
N MET A 158 -5.54 -17.65 -17.31
CA MET A 158 -6.79 -17.65 -16.56
C MET A 158 -6.71 -18.52 -15.30
N ILE A 159 -6.14 -19.72 -15.42
CA ILE A 159 -5.93 -20.62 -14.27
C ILE A 159 -5.01 -19.97 -13.22
N ARG A 160 -3.91 -19.37 -13.66
CA ARG A 160 -2.98 -18.66 -12.75
C ARG A 160 -3.64 -17.48 -12.07
N GLN A 161 -4.40 -16.67 -12.78
CA GLN A 161 -5.12 -15.54 -12.22
C GLN A 161 -6.15 -15.99 -11.20
N GLU A 162 -6.91 -17.05 -11.47
CA GLU A 162 -7.90 -17.58 -10.54
C GLU A 162 -7.24 -18.20 -9.31
N ALA A 163 -6.16 -18.95 -9.46
CA ALA A 163 -5.38 -19.48 -8.34
C ALA A 163 -4.81 -18.36 -7.44
N PHE A 164 -4.41 -17.24 -8.05
CA PHE A 164 -3.90 -16.07 -7.29
C PHE A 164 -5.02 -15.33 -6.55
N ARG A 165 -6.26 -15.34 -7.06
CA ARG A 165 -7.40 -14.72 -6.37
C ARG A 165 -7.86 -15.48 -5.14
N GLN A 166 -7.59 -16.80 -5.07
CA GLN A 166 -8.05 -17.66 -3.99
C GLN A 166 -7.01 -17.84 -2.86
N ASN A 167 -5.80 -17.32 -3.02
CA ASN A 167 -4.75 -17.27 -2.00
C ASN A 167 -4.66 -15.90 -1.34
#